data_32078c8fd36fc18e54e2d66f5c730a7e
#
_entry.id   32078c8fd36fc18e54e2d66f5c730a7e
#
_cell.length_a   1.000
_cell.length_b   1.000
_cell.length_c   1.000
_cell.angle_alpha   90.00
_cell.angle_beta   90.00
_cell.angle_gamma   90.00
#
_symmetry.space_group_name_H-M   'P 1'
#
loop_
_entity.id
_entity.type
_entity.pdbx_description
1 polymer ?
#
loop_
_entity_poly.entity_id
_entity_poly.type
_entity_poly.pdbx_seq_one_letter_code
_entity_poly.pdbx_strand_id
1 'polypeptide(L)'
;MKRLNELLADVRALDIRGSVAREISALEYDSRKVEADNCFFAVVGTASDGHDYIPMAVERGAKAIVCQRLPESLSDDVAYIVVEDTNEAMAMMAAAYYDHPSEELRLVG
;
A
#
# COMPACT_ATOMS: atom_id res chain seq x y z
N MET A 1 10.42 1.91 -10.09
CA MET A 1 9.17 1.29 -9.63
C MET A 1 9.45 -0.09 -9.07
N LYS A 2 8.68 -0.50 -8.09
CA LYS A 2 8.80 -1.82 -7.48
C LYS A 2 7.53 -2.61 -7.72
N ARG A 3 7.65 -3.93 -7.82
CA ARG A 3 6.49 -4.78 -7.96
C ARG A 3 5.82 -4.96 -6.59
N LEU A 4 4.50 -4.98 -6.58
CA LEU A 4 3.75 -5.10 -5.34
C LEU A 4 4.11 -6.37 -4.57
N ASN A 5 4.28 -7.50 -5.27
CA ASN A 5 4.63 -8.74 -4.60
C ASN A 5 5.98 -8.67 -3.89
N GLU A 6 6.91 -7.86 -4.40
CA GLU A 6 8.20 -7.66 -3.73
C GLU A 6 8.03 -6.85 -2.46
N LEU A 7 7.13 -5.86 -2.50
CA LEU A 7 6.84 -5.04 -1.32
C LEU A 7 6.14 -5.84 -0.23
N LEU A 8 5.41 -6.87 -0.61
CA LEU A 8 4.65 -7.70 0.33
C LEU A 8 5.46 -8.86 0.91
N ALA A 9 6.72 -9.01 0.51
CA ALA A 9 7.53 -10.16 0.92
C ALA A 9 7.58 -10.34 2.44
N ASP A 10 7.66 -9.24 3.19
CA ASP A 10 7.75 -9.28 4.65
C ASP A 10 6.43 -8.92 5.33
N VAL A 11 5.39 -8.66 4.55
CA VAL A 11 4.09 -8.25 5.07
C VAL A 11 3.22 -9.49 5.28
N ARG A 12 2.61 -9.58 6.46
CA ARG A 12 1.69 -10.66 6.76
C ARG A 12 0.29 -10.23 6.36
N ALA A 13 -0.13 -10.60 5.17
CA ALA A 13 -1.46 -10.30 4.69
C ALA A 13 -2.45 -11.34 5.21
N LEU A 14 -3.59 -10.85 5.71
CA LEU A 14 -4.68 -11.73 6.17
C LEU A 14 -5.51 -12.19 4.98
N ASP A 15 -5.62 -11.33 3.95
CA ASP A 15 -6.35 -11.67 2.74
C ASP A 15 -5.79 -10.79 1.62
N ILE A 16 -5.81 -11.33 0.41
CA ILE A 16 -5.37 -10.59 -0.77
C ILE A 16 -6.41 -10.79 -1.86
N ARG A 17 -6.88 -9.69 -2.43
CA ARG A 17 -7.82 -9.69 -3.55
C ARG A 17 -7.18 -8.99 -4.73
N GLY A 18 -7.21 -9.61 -5.89
CA GLY A 18 -6.64 -9.05 -7.11
C GLY A 18 -5.20 -9.49 -7.32
N SER A 19 -4.58 -8.97 -8.38
CA SER A 19 -3.23 -9.37 -8.77
C SER A 19 -2.18 -8.53 -8.05
N VAL A 20 -1.19 -9.19 -7.45
CA VAL A 20 -0.06 -8.52 -6.83
C VAL A 20 1.14 -8.41 -7.77
N ALA A 21 1.01 -8.86 -9.01
CA ALA A 21 2.06 -8.76 -10.02
C ALA A 21 2.01 -7.40 -10.72
N ARG A 22 1.84 -6.33 -9.96
CA ARG A 22 1.74 -4.97 -10.46
C ARG A 22 2.93 -4.15 -10.01
N GLU A 23 3.29 -3.14 -10.80
CA GLU A 23 4.34 -2.22 -10.42
C GLU A 23 3.72 -1.01 -9.70
N ILE A 24 4.36 -0.61 -8.63
CA ILE A 24 3.92 0.50 -7.79
C ILE A 24 4.89 1.66 -7.97
N SER A 25 4.37 2.83 -8.35
CA SER A 25 5.19 4.01 -8.60
C SER A 25 5.54 4.77 -7.31
N ALA A 26 4.68 4.71 -6.31
CA ALA A 26 4.90 5.38 -5.04
C ALA A 26 3.97 4.83 -3.97
N LEU A 27 4.35 5.05 -2.73
CA LEU A 27 3.52 4.71 -1.57
C LEU A 27 2.89 6.00 -1.06
N GLU A 28 1.60 5.95 -0.73
CA GLU A 28 0.89 7.14 -0.30
C GLU A 28 -0.17 6.78 0.75
N TYR A 29 -0.28 7.59 1.79
CA TYR A 29 -1.32 7.40 2.80
C TYR A 29 -2.32 8.57 2.84
N ASP A 30 -2.11 9.58 2.01
CA ASP A 30 -3.05 10.71 1.88
C ASP A 30 -3.78 10.55 0.56
N SER A 31 -5.10 10.30 0.63
CA SER A 31 -5.89 10.05 -0.56
C SER A 31 -5.85 11.23 -1.55
N ARG A 32 -5.63 12.43 -1.05
CA ARG A 32 -5.58 13.63 -1.91
C ARG A 32 -4.32 13.70 -2.75
N LYS A 33 -3.29 12.94 -2.38
CA LYS A 33 -2.01 12.93 -3.08
C LYS A 33 -1.81 11.70 -3.95
N VAL A 34 -2.79 10.79 -3.96
CA VAL A 34 -2.69 9.57 -4.75
C VAL A 34 -2.65 9.90 -6.23
N GLU A 35 -1.73 9.24 -6.94
CA GLU A 35 -1.58 9.35 -8.39
C GLU A 35 -1.62 7.96 -9.00
N ALA A 36 -1.50 7.88 -10.32
CA ALA A 36 -1.56 6.60 -11.02
C ALA A 36 -0.50 5.63 -10.50
N ASP A 37 -0.88 4.38 -10.35
CA ASP A 37 -0.02 3.28 -9.93
C ASP A 37 0.51 3.40 -8.50
N ASN A 38 -0.10 4.25 -7.69
CA ASN A 38 0.26 4.35 -6.28
C ASN A 38 -0.33 3.19 -5.48
N CYS A 39 0.32 2.91 -4.35
CA CYS A 39 -0.21 2.02 -3.32
C CYS A 39 -0.72 2.90 -2.20
N PHE A 40 -2.01 2.84 -1.94
CA PHE A 40 -2.64 3.64 -0.89
C PHE A 40 -2.79 2.81 0.38
N PHE A 41 -2.43 3.43 1.51
CA PHE A 41 -2.57 2.81 2.83
C PHE A 41 -3.74 3.45 3.56
N ALA A 42 -4.74 2.64 3.88
CA ALA A 42 -5.91 3.08 4.63
C ALA A 42 -5.56 3.05 6.12
N VAL A 43 -5.01 4.16 6.60
CA VAL A 43 -4.55 4.28 7.99
C VAL A 43 -5.69 4.79 8.86
N VAL A 44 -5.89 4.12 9.99
CA VAL A 44 -6.87 4.56 10.98
C VAL A 44 -6.23 5.61 11.86
N GLY A 45 -6.74 6.85 11.76
CA GLY A 45 -6.23 7.96 12.55
C GLY A 45 -7.18 8.32 13.68
N THR A 46 -6.78 9.30 14.49
CA THR A 46 -7.59 9.76 15.62
C THR A 46 -8.77 10.63 15.15
N ALA A 47 -8.58 11.36 14.05
CA ALA A 47 -9.60 12.28 13.54
C ALA A 47 -10.38 11.70 12.38
N SER A 48 -9.81 10.74 11.65
CA SER A 48 -10.46 10.17 10.48
C SER A 48 -9.94 8.76 10.24
N ASP A 49 -10.70 8.01 9.45
CA ASP A 49 -10.37 6.64 9.09
C ASP A 49 -10.06 6.61 7.59
N GLY A 50 -8.83 6.23 7.25
CA GLY A 50 -8.40 6.15 5.86
C GLY A 50 -9.23 5.21 5.01
N HIS A 51 -9.94 4.26 5.64
CA HIS A 51 -10.81 3.35 4.90
C HIS A 51 -11.96 4.09 4.22
N ASP A 52 -12.38 5.23 4.75
CA ASP A 52 -13.42 6.05 4.13
C ASP A 52 -12.95 6.69 2.82
N TYR A 53 -11.65 6.74 2.61
CA TYR A 53 -11.06 7.37 1.43
C TYR A 53 -10.56 6.37 0.39
N ILE A 54 -10.78 5.07 0.61
CA ILE A 54 -10.39 4.05 -0.35
C ILE A 54 -11.01 4.31 -1.73
N PRO A 55 -12.33 4.59 -1.83
CA PRO A 55 -12.92 4.86 -3.15
C PRO A 55 -12.26 6.04 -3.87
N MET A 56 -11.92 7.09 -3.12
CA MET A 56 -11.25 8.26 -3.70
C MET A 56 -9.86 7.88 -4.22
N ALA A 57 -9.11 7.10 -3.45
CA ALA A 57 -7.78 6.67 -3.85
C ALA A 57 -7.84 5.84 -5.14
N VAL A 58 -8.79 4.92 -5.22
CA VAL A 58 -9.00 4.10 -6.41
C VAL A 58 -9.33 4.99 -7.61
N GLU A 59 -10.21 5.96 -7.41
CA GLU A 59 -10.62 6.89 -8.46
C GLU A 59 -9.44 7.72 -8.96
N ARG A 60 -8.50 8.04 -8.09
CA ARG A 60 -7.32 8.82 -8.46
C ARG A 60 -6.21 7.99 -9.09
N GLY A 61 -6.39 6.69 -9.17
CA GLY A 61 -5.45 5.83 -9.90
C GLY A 61 -4.65 4.85 -9.07
N ALA A 62 -4.96 4.70 -7.79
CA ALA A 62 -4.28 3.71 -6.96
C ALA A 62 -4.48 2.32 -7.55
N LYS A 63 -3.41 1.54 -7.60
CA LYS A 63 -3.46 0.17 -8.11
C LYS A 63 -3.37 -0.86 -7.00
N ALA A 64 -3.05 -0.44 -5.80
CA ALA A 64 -3.02 -1.31 -4.64
C ALA A 64 -3.55 -0.56 -3.42
N ILE A 65 -4.31 -1.26 -2.61
CA ILE A 65 -4.88 -0.71 -1.37
C ILE A 65 -4.48 -1.65 -0.24
N VAL A 66 -3.79 -1.10 0.76
CA VAL A 66 -3.49 -1.83 1.99
C VAL A 66 -4.45 -1.35 3.05
N CYS A 67 -5.21 -2.26 3.64
CA CYS A 67 -6.30 -1.90 4.54
C CYS A 67 -6.46 -2.95 5.64
N GLN A 68 -7.25 -2.61 6.64
CA GLN A 68 -7.57 -3.55 7.72
C GLN A 68 -8.90 -4.25 7.47
N ARG A 69 -9.72 -3.71 6.55
CA ARG A 69 -10.95 -4.34 6.11
C ARG A 69 -11.23 -3.94 4.66
N LEU A 70 -11.88 -4.82 3.95
CA LEU A 70 -12.21 -4.57 2.54
C LEU A 70 -13.35 -3.55 2.43
N PRO A 71 -13.31 -2.69 1.38
CA PRO A 71 -14.44 -1.80 1.10
C PRO A 71 -15.62 -2.61 0.55
N GLU A 72 -16.79 -1.98 0.49
CA GLU A 72 -17.99 -2.63 -0.03
C GLU A 72 -17.85 -3.01 -1.50
N SER A 73 -17.21 -2.15 -2.27
CA SER A 73 -17.02 -2.40 -3.71
C SER A 73 -15.53 -2.57 -4.00
N LEU A 74 -15.22 -3.60 -4.77
CA LEU A 74 -13.84 -3.88 -5.19
C LEU A 74 -13.71 -3.59 -6.67
N SER A 75 -12.61 -2.94 -7.05
CA SER A 75 -12.30 -2.69 -8.45
C SER A 75 -11.45 -3.83 -8.99
N ASP A 76 -11.78 -4.31 -10.18
CA ASP A 76 -11.02 -5.40 -10.81
C ASP A 76 -9.58 -5.00 -11.13
N ASP A 77 -9.32 -3.71 -11.25
CA ASP A 77 -8.00 -3.21 -11.61
C ASP A 77 -7.11 -2.95 -10.40
N VAL A 78 -7.59 -3.23 -9.21
CA VAL A 78 -6.90 -2.88 -7.97
C VAL A 78 -6.67 -4.13 -7.14
N ALA A 79 -5.48 -4.22 -6.56
CA ALA A 79 -5.17 -5.27 -5.59
C ALA A 79 -5.50 -4.75 -4.19
N TYR A 80 -6.21 -5.54 -3.41
CA TYR A 80 -6.57 -5.20 -2.04
C TYR A 80 -5.86 -6.14 -1.09
N ILE A 81 -5.07 -5.59 -0.19
CA ILE A 81 -4.29 -6.37 0.76
C ILE A 81 -4.80 -6.06 2.16
N VAL A 82 -5.42 -7.05 2.79
CA VAL A 82 -5.95 -6.90 4.14
C VAL A 82 -4.88 -7.32 5.14
N VAL A 83 -4.59 -6.42 6.07
CA VAL A 83 -3.57 -6.65 7.09
C VAL A 83 -4.16 -6.35 8.47
N GLU A 84 -3.50 -6.83 9.51
CA GLU A 84 -3.94 -6.59 10.88
C GLU A 84 -3.69 -5.14 11.29
N ASP A 85 -2.57 -4.57 10.86
CA ASP A 85 -2.17 -3.22 11.21
C ASP A 85 -1.59 -2.53 9.98
N THR A 86 -2.32 -1.55 9.46
CA THR A 86 -1.89 -0.83 8.26
C THR A 86 -0.61 -0.05 8.49
N ASN A 87 -0.42 0.52 9.68
CA ASN A 87 0.80 1.27 10.00
C ASN A 87 2.02 0.38 9.96
N GLU A 88 1.92 -0.83 10.50
CA GLU A 88 3.01 -1.79 10.47
C GLU A 88 3.33 -2.21 9.04
N ALA A 89 2.29 -2.52 8.27
CA ALA A 89 2.46 -2.91 6.88
C ALA A 89 3.11 -1.79 6.08
N MET A 90 2.68 -0.54 6.32
CA MET A 90 3.23 0.62 5.64
C MET A 90 4.71 0.77 5.93
N ALA A 91 5.11 0.59 7.19
CA ALA A 91 6.52 0.68 7.56
C ALA A 91 7.36 -0.39 6.85
N MET A 92 6.86 -1.62 6.81
CA MET A 92 7.55 -2.72 6.15
C MET A 92 7.65 -2.51 4.65
N MET A 93 6.57 -2.05 4.03
CA MET A 93 6.56 -1.81 2.59
C MET A 93 7.42 -0.62 2.21
N ALA A 94 7.43 0.42 3.05
CA ALA A 94 8.30 1.58 2.81
C ALA A 94 9.77 1.16 2.87
N ALA A 95 10.13 0.34 3.83
CA ALA A 95 11.50 -0.17 3.93
C ALA A 95 11.88 -0.95 2.68
N ALA A 96 10.97 -1.80 2.19
CA ALA A 96 11.22 -2.59 0.98
C ALA A 96 11.27 -1.71 -0.27
N TYR A 97 10.44 -0.68 -0.31
CA TYR A 97 10.38 0.20 -1.48
C TYR A 97 11.62 1.06 -1.62
N TYR A 98 12.09 1.65 -0.51
CA TYR A 98 13.23 2.57 -0.54
C TYR A 98 14.56 1.85 -0.33
N ASP A 99 14.47 0.62 0.09
CA ASP A 99 15.57 -0.33 0.13
C ASP A 99 16.86 0.25 0.64
N HIS A 100 17.01 -0.01 1.24
CA HIS A 100 17.96 0.09 1.39
C HIS A 100 18.91 0.53 1.08
N PRO A 101 18.83 1.13 1.08
CA PRO A 101 19.68 1.41 0.64
C PRO A 101 20.57 1.22 1.08
N SER A 102 20.15 0.83 1.33
CA SER A 102 20.76 0.67 1.57
C SER A 102 21.39 0.28 2.00
N GLU A 103 21.23 -0.16 1.71
CA GLU A 103 21.79 -0.75 2.02
C GLU A 103 22.76 -0.36 2.06
N GLU A 104 22.64 0.18 1.62
CA GLU A 104 23.43 0.49 1.66
C GLU A 104 23.94 1.16 2.37
N LEU A 105 23.47 1.58 2.58
CA LEU A 105 23.92 2.08 3.20
C LEU A 105 24.59 1.93 4.02
N ARG A 106 24.67 1.43 3.83
CA ARG A 106 25.20 1.04 4.35
C ARG A 106 26.04 1.39 4.81
N LEU A 107 25.92 1.50 4.52
CA LEU A 107 26.54 1.77 4.83
C LEU A 107 27.15 2.09 5.23
N VAL A 108 27.26 2.11 4.93
CA VAL A 108 27.76 2.33 5.20
C VAL A 108 28.16 2.37 5.71
N GLY A 109 27.99 2.22 5.49
CA GLY A 109 28.17 2.05 5.83
C GLY A 109 28.38 1.99 6.12
#